data_0620ac4cd3c3e599247bdf0c6a321efd
#
_entry.id   0620ac4cd3c3e599247bdf0c6a321efd
#
_cell.length_a   1.000
_cell.length_b   1.000
_cell.length_c   1.000
_cell.angle_alpha   90.00
_cell.angle_beta   90.00
_cell.angle_gamma   90.00
#
_symmetry.space_group_name_H-M   'P 1'
#
loop_
_entity.id
_entity.type
_entity.pdbx_description
1 polymer ?
#
loop_
_entity_poly.entity_id
_entity_poly.type
_entity_poly.pdbx_seq_one_letter_code
_entity_poly.pdbx_strand_id
1 'polypeptide(L)'
;MPKRNAKRSTVKKRTSHKTTEQAATNRAARADNAATGRTANTQRGTTLVTHAVGAIPILQRLLRRMRLHDFLQQHLPREDARTKVATPRVILLLLTNLLVSREPVYGVAEWAREFDPQLFDLQPQHIDQLNDDRVGRCLDRMARALNTNLILDVVRHVVQEFDLSLDELHNDSTTVSFCGEYPDAKVERLLAGLMAPAVTWGHSKDHRPDLKQLL
;
A
#
# COMPACT_ATOMS: atom_id res chain seq x y z
N MET A 1 1.28 -47.22 -40.26
CA MET A 1 1.40 -45.83 -40.64
C MET A 1 0.01 -45.22 -40.70
N PRO A 2 -0.30 -44.24 -39.85
CA PRO A 2 -0.78 -42.97 -40.35
C PRO A 2 -0.20 -41.79 -39.55
N LYS A 3 0.01 -40.68 -40.24
CA LYS A 3 0.53 -39.38 -39.76
C LYS A 3 -0.54 -38.64 -38.92
N ARG A 4 -0.19 -38.22 -37.70
CA ARG A 4 -1.01 -37.29 -36.88
C ARG A 4 -0.59 -35.85 -37.14
N ASN A 5 -1.47 -35.10 -37.75
CA ASN A 5 -1.39 -33.66 -37.92
C ASN A 5 -1.45 -32.95 -36.54
N ALA A 6 -0.44 -32.14 -36.23
CA ALA A 6 -0.46 -31.21 -35.14
C ALA A 6 -1.24 -29.96 -35.55
N LYS A 7 -2.43 -29.75 -34.99
CA LYS A 7 -3.16 -28.47 -35.05
C LYS A 7 -2.52 -27.49 -34.05
N ARG A 8 -1.81 -26.52 -34.56
CA ARG A 8 -1.38 -25.32 -33.86
C ARG A 8 -2.62 -24.50 -33.45
N SER A 9 -2.95 -24.46 -32.17
CA SER A 9 -3.95 -23.56 -31.62
C SER A 9 -3.31 -22.19 -31.40
N THR A 10 -3.69 -21.24 -32.25
CA THR A 10 -3.43 -19.81 -32.05
C THR A 10 -4.41 -19.27 -31.00
N VAL A 11 -4.02 -19.30 -29.72
CA VAL A 11 -4.74 -18.58 -28.66
C VAL A 11 -4.40 -17.09 -28.78
N LYS A 12 -5.40 -16.31 -29.16
CA LYS A 12 -5.34 -14.87 -29.36
C LYS A 12 -4.98 -14.12 -28.07
N LYS A 13 -3.91 -13.35 -28.13
CA LYS A 13 -3.60 -12.19 -27.28
C LYS A 13 -4.77 -11.17 -27.31
N ARG A 14 -5.74 -11.29 -26.42
CA ARG A 14 -6.85 -10.34 -26.35
C ARG A 14 -7.16 -9.77 -24.97
N THR A 15 -6.47 -10.20 -23.93
CA THR A 15 -6.73 -9.77 -22.56
C THR A 15 -5.76 -8.72 -21.99
N SER A 16 -4.58 -8.54 -22.59
CA SER A 16 -3.61 -7.55 -22.10
C SER A 16 -3.94 -6.10 -22.46
N HIS A 17 -4.71 -5.87 -23.56
CA HIS A 17 -5.06 -4.52 -23.98
C HIS A 17 -6.12 -3.83 -23.10
N LYS A 18 -7.09 -4.56 -22.54
CA LYS A 18 -8.13 -3.96 -21.71
C LYS A 18 -7.64 -3.40 -20.38
N THR A 19 -6.69 -4.07 -19.75
CA THR A 19 -6.15 -3.62 -18.46
C THR A 19 -5.25 -2.40 -18.62
N THR A 20 -4.50 -2.33 -19.74
CA THR A 20 -3.63 -1.19 -20.05
C THR A 20 -4.45 0.05 -20.46
N GLU A 21 -5.56 -0.17 -21.15
CA GLU A 21 -6.45 0.89 -21.60
C GLU A 21 -7.25 1.51 -20.43
N GLN A 22 -7.67 0.70 -19.48
CA GLN A 22 -8.35 1.15 -18.26
C GLN A 22 -7.41 1.91 -17.32
N ALA A 23 -6.14 1.50 -17.22
CA ALA A 23 -5.11 2.23 -16.49
C ALA A 23 -4.75 3.56 -17.17
N ALA A 24 -4.71 3.60 -18.51
CA ALA A 24 -4.47 4.82 -19.27
C ALA A 24 -5.65 5.80 -19.19
N THR A 25 -6.89 5.31 -19.22
CA THR A 25 -8.10 6.15 -19.11
C THR A 25 -8.25 6.75 -17.71
N ASN A 26 -7.93 5.98 -16.67
CA ASN A 26 -7.90 6.49 -15.29
C ASN A 26 -6.75 7.49 -15.05
N ARG A 27 -5.64 7.35 -15.77
CA ARG A 27 -4.52 8.30 -15.74
C ARG A 27 -4.85 9.60 -16.46
N ALA A 28 -5.56 9.54 -17.62
CA ALA A 28 -6.02 10.70 -18.36
C ALA A 28 -7.09 11.48 -17.58
N ALA A 29 -8.09 10.80 -17.01
CA ALA A 29 -9.12 11.42 -16.18
C ALA A 29 -8.56 12.08 -14.91
N ARG A 30 -7.45 11.55 -14.36
CA ARG A 30 -6.74 12.16 -13.23
C ARG A 30 -5.86 13.35 -13.66
N ALA A 31 -5.27 13.32 -14.86
CA ALA A 31 -4.51 14.44 -15.40
C ALA A 31 -5.40 15.66 -15.64
N ASP A 32 -6.62 15.48 -16.13
CA ASP A 32 -7.60 16.56 -16.30
C ASP A 32 -8.08 17.15 -14.97
N ASN A 33 -8.25 16.34 -13.91
CA ASN A 33 -8.57 16.83 -12.58
C ASN A 33 -7.37 17.52 -11.89
N ALA A 34 -6.14 17.11 -12.18
CA ALA A 34 -4.94 17.81 -11.70
C ALA A 34 -4.70 19.14 -12.43
N ALA A 35 -5.07 19.22 -13.72
CA ALA A 35 -4.93 20.44 -14.51
C ALA A 35 -5.93 21.55 -14.13
N THR A 36 -7.12 21.18 -13.61
CA THR A 36 -8.14 22.15 -13.17
C THR A 36 -7.88 22.75 -11.78
N GLY A 37 -6.93 22.21 -11.00
CA GLY A 37 -6.58 22.67 -9.66
C GLY A 37 -5.37 23.60 -9.56
N ARG A 38 -4.66 23.88 -10.67
CA ARG A 38 -3.43 24.71 -10.67
C ARG A 38 -3.68 26.08 -11.32
N THR A 39 -4.43 26.92 -10.69
CA THR A 39 -4.38 28.35 -10.98
C THR A 39 -3.39 29.02 -10.04
N ALA A 40 -2.14 29.21 -10.52
CA ALA A 40 -1.23 30.15 -9.86
C ALA A 40 -1.74 31.57 -10.10
N ASN A 41 -2.36 32.18 -9.13
CA ASN A 41 -2.76 33.59 -9.17
C ASN A 41 -1.65 34.43 -8.53
N THR A 42 -0.86 35.09 -9.35
CA THR A 42 0.23 35.97 -8.91
C THR A 42 -0.31 37.39 -8.79
N GLN A 43 -0.78 37.78 -7.62
CA GLN A 43 -0.97 39.18 -7.27
C GLN A 43 -0.13 39.55 -6.03
N ARG A 44 0.74 40.54 -6.19
CA ARG A 44 1.56 41.19 -5.13
C ARG A 44 2.51 40.27 -4.36
N GLY A 45 3.31 39.48 -5.06
CA GLY A 45 4.38 38.71 -4.41
C GLY A 45 3.89 37.51 -3.58
N THR A 46 2.58 37.21 -3.56
CA THR A 46 2.01 36.06 -2.89
C THR A 46 1.77 34.95 -3.90
N THR A 47 2.43 33.81 -3.74
CA THR A 47 2.16 32.60 -4.52
C THR A 47 1.10 31.77 -3.77
N LEU A 48 -0.05 31.57 -4.40
CA LEU A 48 -1.08 30.66 -3.88
C LEU A 48 -0.78 29.24 -4.36
N VAL A 49 -0.56 28.33 -3.42
CA VAL A 49 -0.43 26.90 -3.69
C VAL A 49 -1.69 26.23 -3.16
N THR A 50 -2.31 25.42 -4.01
CA THR A 50 -3.51 24.66 -3.65
C THR A 50 -3.17 23.16 -3.62
N HIS A 51 -3.71 22.47 -2.63
CA HIS A 51 -3.54 21.04 -2.47
C HIS A 51 -4.89 20.33 -2.37
N ALA A 52 -4.94 19.09 -2.82
CA ALA A 52 -6.06 18.21 -2.53
C ALA A 52 -6.12 17.91 -1.02
N VAL A 53 -7.30 17.70 -0.48
CA VAL A 53 -7.52 17.33 0.93
C VAL A 53 -8.17 15.94 1.03
N GLY A 54 -9.25 15.70 0.28
CA GLY A 54 -9.97 14.45 0.25
C GLY A 54 -10.41 13.95 1.63
N ALA A 55 -10.38 12.66 1.84
CA ALA A 55 -10.73 12.02 3.12
C ALA A 55 -9.57 12.00 4.14
N ILE A 56 -8.39 12.52 3.79
CA ILE A 56 -7.18 12.39 4.61
C ILE A 56 -7.34 12.94 6.02
N PRO A 57 -7.93 14.15 6.27
CA PRO A 57 -8.09 14.64 7.62
C PRO A 57 -8.94 13.74 8.52
N ILE A 58 -9.99 13.12 7.96
CA ILE A 58 -10.85 12.18 8.69
C ILE A 58 -10.05 10.92 9.06
N LEU A 59 -9.32 10.37 8.10
CA LEU A 59 -8.45 9.21 8.33
C LEU A 59 -7.35 9.51 9.34
N GLN A 60 -6.70 10.66 9.25
CA GLN A 60 -5.67 11.07 10.21
C GLN A 60 -6.25 11.20 11.62
N ARG A 61 -7.47 11.74 11.77
CA ARG A 61 -8.14 11.80 13.07
C ARG A 61 -8.42 10.38 13.61
N LEU A 62 -8.86 9.45 12.77
CA LEU A 62 -9.11 8.07 13.15
C LEU A 62 -7.80 7.37 13.57
N LEU A 63 -6.75 7.49 12.77
CA LEU A 63 -5.43 6.89 13.05
C LEU A 63 -4.82 7.41 14.36
N ARG A 64 -5.03 8.72 14.67
CA ARG A 64 -4.61 9.30 15.96
C ARG A 64 -5.40 8.73 17.13
N ARG A 65 -6.72 8.58 17.01
CA ARG A 65 -7.54 7.93 18.04
C ARG A 65 -7.12 6.48 18.28
N MET A 66 -6.77 5.76 17.21
CA MET A 66 -6.22 4.41 17.30
C MET A 66 -4.80 4.37 17.89
N ARG A 67 -4.16 5.52 18.11
CA ARG A 67 -2.78 5.66 18.60
C ARG A 67 -1.75 4.85 17.80
N LEU A 68 -1.99 4.65 16.49
CA LEU A 68 -1.14 3.80 15.68
C LEU A 68 0.30 4.29 15.60
N HIS A 69 0.52 5.61 15.57
CA HIS A 69 1.87 6.17 15.60
C HIS A 69 2.64 5.73 16.86
N ASP A 70 2.00 5.83 18.03
CA ASP A 70 2.63 5.53 19.31
C ASP A 70 2.97 4.04 19.41
N PHE A 71 2.04 3.17 19.03
CA PHE A 71 2.27 1.72 19.01
C PHE A 71 3.38 1.34 18.04
N LEU A 72 3.39 1.91 16.84
CA LEU A 72 4.48 1.70 15.89
C LEU A 72 5.81 2.18 16.46
N GLN A 73 5.85 3.34 17.09
CA GLN A 73 7.07 3.87 17.68
C GLN A 73 7.59 2.99 18.85
N GLN A 74 6.68 2.40 19.62
CA GLN A 74 7.00 1.53 20.74
C GLN A 74 7.56 0.17 20.30
N HIS A 75 6.98 -0.42 19.26
CA HIS A 75 7.27 -1.79 18.83
C HIS A 75 8.31 -1.89 17.70
N LEU A 76 8.48 -0.83 16.91
CA LEU A 76 9.49 -0.83 15.86
C LEU A 76 10.91 -0.75 16.44
N PRO A 77 11.88 -1.45 15.82
CA PRO A 77 13.28 -1.30 16.19
C PRO A 77 13.72 0.17 16.08
N ARG A 78 14.60 0.60 16.98
CA ARG A 78 15.15 1.98 16.95
C ARG A 78 15.78 2.29 15.60
N GLU A 79 15.55 3.49 15.10
CA GLU A 79 16.14 3.97 13.87
C GLU A 79 17.48 4.67 14.11
N ASP A 80 18.30 4.71 13.05
CA ASP A 80 19.50 5.54 13.03
C ASP A 80 19.10 7.03 13.13
N ALA A 81 19.87 7.80 13.89
CA ALA A 81 19.67 9.26 14.04
C ALA A 81 19.73 10.04 12.71
N ARG A 82 20.32 9.44 11.67
CA ARG A 82 20.38 10.01 10.32
C ARG A 82 19.08 9.83 9.52
N THR A 83 18.12 9.04 10.04
CA THR A 83 16.85 8.81 9.36
C THR A 83 16.06 10.11 9.30
N LYS A 84 15.82 10.61 8.09
CA LYS A 84 15.10 11.88 7.87
C LYS A 84 13.60 11.76 8.07
N VAL A 85 13.02 10.63 7.66
CA VAL A 85 11.59 10.32 7.81
C VAL A 85 11.44 9.06 8.63
N ALA A 86 10.86 9.16 9.81
CA ALA A 86 10.69 8.03 10.71
C ALA A 86 9.78 6.94 10.12
N THR A 87 10.11 5.67 10.36
CA THR A 87 9.32 4.52 9.87
C THR A 87 7.83 4.59 10.25
N PRO A 88 7.42 4.98 11.48
CA PRO A 88 6.00 5.10 11.80
C PRO A 88 5.25 6.03 10.84
N ARG A 89 5.84 7.18 10.47
CA ARG A 89 5.21 8.12 9.52
C ARG A 89 5.09 7.55 8.12
N VAL A 90 6.12 6.84 7.64
CA VAL A 90 6.07 6.16 6.34
C VAL A 90 4.98 5.09 6.32
N ILE A 91 4.87 4.27 7.36
CA ILE A 91 3.84 3.24 7.47
C ILE A 91 2.43 3.86 7.52
N LEU A 92 2.22 4.93 8.28
CA LEU A 92 0.92 5.63 8.33
C LEU A 92 0.57 6.28 6.99
N LEU A 93 1.53 6.83 6.27
CA LEU A 93 1.33 7.36 4.92
C LEU A 93 0.96 6.24 3.95
N LEU A 94 1.64 5.09 3.98
CA LEU A 94 1.29 3.93 3.18
C LEU A 94 -0.11 3.41 3.50
N LEU A 95 -0.48 3.34 4.76
CA LEU A 95 -1.81 2.94 5.18
C LEU A 95 -2.87 3.91 4.65
N THR A 96 -2.59 5.22 4.71
CA THR A 96 -3.47 6.24 4.14
C THR A 96 -3.60 6.08 2.62
N ASN A 97 -2.49 5.82 1.93
CA ASN A 97 -2.51 5.54 0.49
C ASN A 97 -3.38 4.31 0.16
N LEU A 98 -3.23 3.22 0.90
CA LEU A 98 -4.03 1.99 0.71
C LEU A 98 -5.53 2.24 0.88
N LEU A 99 -5.91 3.13 1.81
CA LEU A 99 -7.31 3.43 2.09
C LEU A 99 -7.91 4.42 1.08
N VAL A 100 -7.10 5.33 0.50
CA VAL A 100 -7.59 6.42 -0.36
C VAL A 100 -7.43 6.12 -1.84
N SER A 101 -6.26 5.66 -2.27
CA SER A 101 -5.89 5.63 -3.70
C SER A 101 -5.36 4.29 -4.18
N ARG A 102 -4.67 3.53 -3.31
CA ARG A 102 -3.98 2.27 -3.65
C ARG A 102 -2.93 2.44 -4.75
N GLU A 103 -2.22 3.58 -4.74
CA GLU A 103 -1.10 3.74 -5.66
C GLU A 103 0.02 2.74 -5.31
N PRO A 104 0.72 2.22 -6.33
CA PRO A 104 1.82 1.30 -6.10
C PRO A 104 2.97 1.98 -5.34
N VAL A 105 3.82 1.18 -4.68
CA VAL A 105 4.90 1.67 -3.82
C VAL A 105 5.79 2.71 -4.50
N TYR A 106 6.14 2.49 -5.77
CA TYR A 106 6.97 3.42 -6.55
C TYR A 106 6.26 4.76 -6.87
N GLY A 107 4.93 4.81 -6.82
CA GLY A 107 4.11 6.02 -7.06
C GLY A 107 3.73 6.79 -5.79
N VAL A 108 4.06 6.27 -4.61
CA VAL A 108 3.62 6.85 -3.33
C VAL A 108 4.10 8.29 -3.14
N ALA A 109 5.34 8.60 -3.54
CA ALA A 109 5.87 9.95 -3.43
C ALA A 109 5.14 10.95 -4.36
N GLU A 110 4.80 10.55 -5.58
CA GLU A 110 4.02 11.37 -6.52
C GLU A 110 2.62 11.62 -6.00
N TRP A 111 1.97 10.56 -5.52
CA TRP A 111 0.67 10.66 -4.90
C TRP A 111 0.67 11.61 -3.69
N ALA A 112 1.65 11.49 -2.80
CA ALA A 112 1.75 12.32 -1.61
C ALA A 112 1.96 13.81 -1.93
N ARG A 113 2.57 14.17 -3.08
CA ARG A 113 2.75 15.57 -3.53
C ARG A 113 1.45 16.25 -3.95
N GLU A 114 0.37 15.51 -4.21
CA GLU A 114 -0.94 16.09 -4.52
C GLU A 114 -1.56 16.76 -3.29
N PHE A 115 -1.12 16.40 -2.10
CA PHE A 115 -1.64 16.84 -0.82
C PHE A 115 -0.66 17.75 -0.07
N ASP A 116 -1.18 18.50 0.91
CA ASP A 116 -0.31 19.20 1.83
C ASP A 116 0.48 18.18 2.69
N PRO A 117 1.82 18.21 2.66
CA PRO A 117 2.64 17.30 3.45
C PRO A 117 2.33 17.31 4.95
N GLN A 118 1.83 18.43 5.48
CA GLN A 118 1.43 18.55 6.89
C GLN A 118 0.28 17.60 7.27
N LEU A 119 -0.55 17.21 6.30
CA LEU A 119 -1.60 16.20 6.52
C LEU A 119 -1.02 14.83 6.92
N PHE A 120 0.24 14.57 6.59
CA PHE A 120 0.97 13.35 6.93
C PHE A 120 2.00 13.55 8.05
N ASP A 121 1.94 14.68 8.76
CA ASP A 121 2.98 15.11 9.72
C ASP A 121 4.38 15.14 9.09
N LEU A 122 4.47 15.51 7.82
CA LEU A 122 5.70 15.62 7.03
C LEU A 122 5.96 17.07 6.61
N GLN A 123 7.21 17.35 6.29
CA GLN A 123 7.61 18.59 5.62
C GLN A 123 7.79 18.33 4.12
N PRO A 124 7.72 19.36 3.24
CA PRO A 124 7.84 19.19 1.80
C PRO A 124 9.09 18.40 1.35
N GLN A 125 10.23 18.66 1.97
CA GLN A 125 11.48 17.94 1.68
C GLN A 125 11.48 16.48 2.09
N HIS A 126 10.53 16.05 2.93
CA HIS A 126 10.39 14.65 3.33
C HIS A 126 9.76 13.80 2.24
N ILE A 127 8.93 14.39 1.38
CA ILE A 127 8.26 13.67 0.30
C ILE A 127 9.29 13.09 -0.68
N ASP A 128 10.36 13.82 -0.97
CA ASP A 128 11.43 13.36 -1.87
C ASP A 128 12.24 12.19 -1.31
N GLN A 129 12.09 11.89 -0.02
CA GLN A 129 12.73 10.75 0.63
C GLN A 129 11.87 9.46 0.59
N LEU A 130 10.64 9.55 0.07
CA LEU A 130 9.68 8.43 0.01
C LEU A 130 9.87 7.61 -1.27
N ASN A 131 11.10 7.20 -1.56
CA ASN A 131 11.36 6.28 -2.65
C ASN A 131 11.03 4.83 -2.24
N ASP A 132 10.96 3.94 -3.23
CA ASP A 132 10.66 2.52 -3.07
C ASP A 132 11.63 1.82 -2.10
N ASP A 133 12.92 2.11 -2.17
CA ASP A 133 13.94 1.64 -1.23
C ASP A 133 13.66 2.03 0.21
N ARG A 134 13.26 3.29 0.46
CA ARG A 134 12.92 3.75 1.81
C ARG A 134 11.67 3.04 2.32
N VAL A 135 10.66 2.95 1.46
CA VAL A 135 9.42 2.23 1.77
C VAL A 135 9.69 0.77 2.06
N GLY A 136 10.48 0.08 1.22
CA GLY A 136 10.87 -1.31 1.42
C GLY A 136 11.54 -1.53 2.78
N ARG A 137 12.53 -0.69 3.14
CA ARG A 137 13.17 -0.75 4.46
C ARG A 137 12.20 -0.52 5.62
N CYS A 138 11.17 0.32 5.44
CA CYS A 138 10.13 0.50 6.45
C CYS A 138 9.26 -0.74 6.61
N LEU A 139 8.90 -1.40 5.50
CA LEU A 139 8.15 -2.65 5.52
C LEU A 139 8.95 -3.79 6.16
N ASP A 140 10.26 -3.91 5.88
CA ASP A 140 11.13 -4.87 6.56
C ASP A 140 11.17 -4.66 8.08
N ARG A 141 11.21 -3.40 8.52
CA ARG A 141 11.16 -3.07 9.95
C ARG A 141 9.81 -3.41 10.56
N MET A 142 8.73 -3.12 9.83
CA MET A 142 7.37 -3.48 10.22
C MET A 142 7.21 -4.99 10.35
N ALA A 143 7.72 -5.78 9.39
CA ALA A 143 7.70 -7.25 9.46
C ALA A 143 8.36 -7.79 10.73
N ARG A 144 9.47 -7.18 11.17
CA ARG A 144 10.12 -7.55 12.44
C ARG A 144 9.26 -7.19 13.66
N ALA A 145 8.54 -6.07 13.61
CA ALA A 145 7.66 -5.65 14.70
C ALA A 145 6.40 -6.53 14.82
N LEU A 146 5.97 -7.21 13.76
CA LEU A 146 4.84 -8.14 13.80
C LEU A 146 5.08 -9.36 14.72
N ASN A 147 6.33 -9.66 15.05
CA ASN A 147 6.68 -10.67 16.05
C ASN A 147 6.51 -10.20 17.50
N THR A 148 6.17 -8.95 17.71
CA THR A 148 5.87 -8.38 19.01
C THR A 148 4.35 -8.38 19.25
N ASN A 149 3.94 -7.84 20.39
CA ASN A 149 2.53 -7.69 20.71
C ASN A 149 1.85 -6.50 19.98
N LEU A 150 2.47 -5.93 18.96
CA LEU A 150 1.98 -4.73 18.27
C LEU A 150 0.49 -4.84 17.87
N ILE A 151 0.12 -5.91 17.17
CA ILE A 151 -1.27 -6.09 16.71
C ILE A 151 -2.22 -6.23 17.90
N LEU A 152 -1.83 -7.00 18.92
CA LEU A 152 -2.63 -7.22 20.10
C LEU A 152 -2.87 -5.92 20.88
N ASP A 153 -1.83 -5.10 21.03
CA ASP A 153 -1.94 -3.83 21.74
C ASP A 153 -2.81 -2.83 20.99
N VAL A 154 -2.67 -2.78 19.64
CA VAL A 154 -3.56 -1.97 18.80
C VAL A 154 -5.01 -2.44 18.91
N VAL A 155 -5.28 -3.74 18.77
CA VAL A 155 -6.65 -4.28 18.85
C VAL A 155 -7.26 -4.00 20.22
N ARG A 156 -6.53 -4.25 21.31
CA ARG A 156 -7.00 -3.96 22.67
C ARG A 156 -7.38 -2.49 22.84
N HIS A 157 -6.52 -1.58 22.37
CA HIS A 157 -6.78 -0.16 22.44
C HIS A 157 -8.00 0.24 21.61
N VAL A 158 -8.12 -0.26 20.38
CA VAL A 158 -9.25 0.03 19.47
C VAL A 158 -10.57 -0.45 20.08
N VAL A 159 -10.61 -1.65 20.63
CA VAL A 159 -11.80 -2.18 21.31
C VAL A 159 -12.23 -1.26 22.46
N GLN A 160 -11.27 -0.80 23.26
CA GLN A 160 -11.56 0.10 24.39
C GLN A 160 -11.94 1.52 23.95
N GLU A 161 -11.20 2.08 22.97
CA GLU A 161 -11.40 3.48 22.50
C GLU A 161 -12.75 3.67 21.80
N PHE A 162 -13.21 2.62 21.09
CA PHE A 162 -14.44 2.70 20.30
C PHE A 162 -15.60 1.92 20.92
N ASP A 163 -15.44 1.39 22.15
CA ASP A 163 -16.45 0.62 22.87
C ASP A 163 -17.04 -0.52 22.01
N LEU A 164 -16.15 -1.31 21.38
CA LEU A 164 -16.57 -2.38 20.48
C LEU A 164 -17.02 -3.61 21.27
N SER A 165 -18.24 -4.12 21.00
CA SER A 165 -18.64 -5.44 21.46
C SER A 165 -17.86 -6.52 20.73
N LEU A 166 -17.43 -7.54 21.48
CA LEU A 166 -16.80 -8.75 20.95
C LEU A 166 -17.72 -9.99 21.04
N ASP A 167 -19.03 -9.77 21.27
CA ASP A 167 -20.00 -10.86 21.41
C ASP A 167 -20.19 -11.63 20.10
N GLU A 168 -19.96 -10.95 18.96
CA GLU A 168 -20.02 -11.56 17.64
C GLU A 168 -18.72 -11.28 16.89
N LEU A 169 -18.06 -12.34 16.41
CA LEU A 169 -16.86 -12.28 15.60
C LEU A 169 -17.10 -12.98 14.26
N HIS A 170 -16.90 -12.25 13.18
CA HIS A 170 -16.96 -12.79 11.83
C HIS A 170 -15.56 -13.06 11.31
N ASN A 171 -15.27 -14.30 10.93
CA ASN A 171 -14.01 -14.68 10.30
C ASN A 171 -14.26 -15.01 8.83
N ASP A 172 -13.66 -14.27 7.94
CA ASP A 172 -13.65 -14.55 6.51
C ASP A 172 -12.23 -14.58 5.96
N SER A 173 -11.99 -15.51 5.05
CA SER A 173 -10.68 -15.64 4.40
C SER A 173 -10.56 -14.70 3.20
N THR A 174 -9.42 -14.04 3.08
CA THR A 174 -9.11 -13.17 1.94
C THR A 174 -8.14 -13.88 1.00
N THR A 175 -8.42 -13.83 -0.31
CA THR A 175 -7.51 -14.33 -1.34
C THR A 175 -6.60 -13.20 -1.81
N VAL A 176 -5.29 -13.45 -1.82
CA VAL A 176 -4.31 -12.54 -2.43
C VAL A 176 -3.75 -13.23 -3.66
N SER A 177 -3.99 -12.64 -4.84
CA SER A 177 -3.51 -13.17 -6.12
C SER A 177 -2.29 -12.42 -6.62
N PHE A 178 -1.32 -13.16 -7.15
CA PHE A 178 -0.07 -12.63 -7.64
C PHE A 178 0.03 -12.77 -9.16
N CYS A 179 0.38 -11.67 -9.83
CA CYS A 179 0.66 -11.64 -11.25
C CYS A 179 2.17 -11.62 -11.47
N GLY A 180 2.73 -12.63 -12.14
CA GLY A 180 4.15 -12.73 -12.42
C GLY A 180 4.68 -14.16 -12.33
N GLU A 181 5.95 -14.34 -12.66
CA GLU A 181 6.55 -15.69 -12.72
C GLU A 181 6.96 -16.21 -11.35
N TYR A 182 7.43 -15.34 -10.45
CA TYR A 182 7.89 -15.71 -9.09
C TYR A 182 8.68 -17.02 -9.06
N PRO A 183 9.80 -17.16 -9.81
CA PRO A 183 10.51 -18.43 -9.96
C PRO A 183 11.12 -18.92 -8.65
N ASP A 184 11.47 -18.00 -7.76
CA ASP A 184 12.12 -18.27 -6.48
C ASP A 184 11.15 -18.24 -5.29
N ALA A 185 9.84 -18.30 -5.54
CA ALA A 185 8.83 -18.28 -4.49
C ALA A 185 8.81 -19.61 -3.71
N LYS A 186 9.79 -19.77 -2.83
CA LYS A 186 9.91 -20.90 -1.89
C LYS A 186 9.47 -20.47 -0.51
N VAL A 187 9.08 -21.45 0.32
CA VAL A 187 8.87 -21.23 1.75
C VAL A 187 10.25 -20.97 2.37
N GLU A 188 10.57 -19.72 2.62
CA GLU A 188 11.84 -19.30 3.21
C GLU A 188 11.60 -18.71 4.61
N ARG A 189 12.64 -18.82 5.44
CA ARG A 189 12.62 -18.11 6.73
C ARG A 189 12.80 -16.62 6.49
N LEU A 190 11.81 -15.85 6.93
CA LEU A 190 11.96 -14.40 7.00
C LEU A 190 13.00 -14.00 8.04
N LEU A 191 13.54 -12.80 7.88
CA LEU A 191 14.35 -12.08 8.88
C LEU A 191 13.61 -12.03 10.23
N ALA A 192 13.83 -12.87 11.15
CA ALA A 192 13.28 -12.99 12.49
C ALA A 192 12.70 -14.39 12.78
N GLY A 193 12.98 -15.38 11.93
CA GLY A 193 12.60 -16.77 12.17
C GLY A 193 11.16 -17.13 11.77
N LEU A 194 10.39 -16.19 11.21
CA LEU A 194 9.09 -16.50 10.60
C LEU A 194 9.27 -17.20 9.26
N MET A 195 8.35 -18.10 8.96
CA MET A 195 8.25 -18.70 7.63
C MET A 195 7.42 -17.80 6.72
N ALA A 196 7.96 -17.45 5.56
CA ALA A 196 7.18 -16.76 4.55
C ALA A 196 6.20 -17.76 3.90
N PRO A 197 4.95 -17.36 3.69
CA PRO A 197 4.05 -18.14 2.85
C PRO A 197 4.60 -18.27 1.44
N ALA A 198 4.39 -19.43 0.80
CA ALA A 198 4.84 -19.64 -0.57
C ALA A 198 3.86 -18.99 -1.57
N VAL A 199 4.42 -18.32 -2.60
CA VAL A 199 3.63 -17.85 -3.74
C VAL A 199 3.56 -18.98 -4.76
N THR A 200 2.46 -19.73 -4.79
CA THR A 200 2.29 -20.93 -5.60
C THR A 200 0.89 -21.03 -6.18
N TRP A 201 0.65 -22.07 -6.98
CA TRP A 201 -0.68 -22.34 -7.51
C TRP A 201 -1.58 -22.89 -6.41
N GLY A 202 -2.79 -22.34 -6.29
CA GLY A 202 -3.76 -22.73 -5.27
C GLY A 202 -5.21 -22.55 -5.72
N HIS A 203 -6.15 -22.77 -4.81
CA HIS A 203 -7.57 -22.53 -5.03
C HIS A 203 -7.92 -21.09 -4.68
N SER A 204 -8.30 -20.32 -5.70
CA SER A 204 -8.79 -18.94 -5.55
C SER A 204 -10.30 -18.95 -5.39
N LYS A 205 -10.84 -18.17 -4.46
CA LYS A 205 -12.28 -17.86 -4.40
C LYS A 205 -12.79 -17.18 -5.67
N ASP A 206 -11.90 -16.46 -6.38
CA ASP A 206 -12.22 -15.73 -7.62
C ASP A 206 -12.16 -16.61 -8.88
N HIS A 207 -11.99 -17.93 -8.70
CA HIS A 207 -11.84 -18.89 -9.80
C HIS A 207 -10.78 -18.50 -10.85
N ARG A 208 -9.62 -17.98 -10.38
CA ARG A 208 -8.47 -17.58 -11.20
C ARG A 208 -7.32 -18.58 -11.07
N PRO A 209 -7.43 -19.77 -11.75
CA PRO A 209 -6.37 -20.77 -11.69
C PRO A 209 -5.10 -20.36 -12.44
N ASP A 210 -5.18 -19.26 -13.22
CA ASP A 210 -4.11 -18.64 -13.97
C ASP A 210 -3.22 -17.71 -13.13
N LEU A 211 -3.58 -17.47 -11.87
CA LEU A 211 -2.83 -16.64 -10.93
C LEU A 211 -2.28 -17.45 -9.78
N LYS A 212 -1.07 -17.11 -9.34
CA LYS A 212 -0.49 -17.65 -8.12
C LYS A 212 -1.11 -16.99 -6.89
N GLN A 213 -1.07 -17.70 -5.78
CA GLN A 213 -1.65 -17.30 -4.52
C GLN A 213 -0.63 -17.49 -3.39
N LEU A 214 -0.89 -16.84 -2.28
CA LEU A 214 -0.15 -17.01 -1.05
C LEU A 214 -0.74 -18.19 -0.27
N LEU A 215 0.05 -19.23 0.00
CA LEU A 215 -0.30 -20.40 0.80
C LEU A 215 0.57 -20.50 2.05
#